data_4bf6dc930b0365e9ce5401ed0e755fbd
#
_entry.id   4bf6dc930b0365e9ce5401ed0e755fbd
#
_cell.length_a   1.000
_cell.length_b   1.000
_cell.length_c   1.000
_cell.angle_alpha   90.00
_cell.angle_beta   90.00
_cell.angle_gamma   90.00
#
_symmetry.space_group_name_H-M   'P 1'
#
loop_
_entity.id
_entity.type
_entity.pdbx_description
1 polymer ?
#
loop_
_entity_poly.entity_id
_entity_poly.type
_entity_poly.pdbx_seq_one_letter_code
_entity_poly.pdbx_strand_id
1 'polypeptide(L)'
;GASTESFESDIAKWSVQVRATGKTQIDSFNKHKESMKKTMNFLKANGIEDGIKQEVYLGPASIKEYETKHPKTNEIIRTEWITYQSIEIQSNDVYRIQKTHSKITELLGDGVLVRPSSPEFTYSKLADKRVDMLAKAAKDARIRAEAIALQAGSEVGGLKKVNTGVFQITVPNSTRVSSWG
;
A
#
# COMPACT_ATOMS: atom_id res chain seq x y z
N GLY A 1 -22.05 -19.93 -11.74
CA GLY A 1 -21.93 -18.59 -12.37
C GLY A 1 -20.68 -17.87 -11.92
N ALA A 2 -20.25 -16.94 -12.73
CA ALA A 2 -19.08 -16.11 -12.46
C ALA A 2 -19.42 -14.63 -12.77
N SER A 3 -18.73 -13.73 -12.11
CA SER A 3 -18.80 -12.29 -12.40
C SER A 3 -17.41 -11.70 -12.25
N THR A 4 -17.03 -10.83 -13.17
CA THR A 4 -15.76 -10.08 -13.13
C THR A 4 -16.07 -8.61 -13.37
N GLU A 5 -15.47 -7.74 -12.57
CA GLU A 5 -15.61 -6.29 -12.69
C GLU A 5 -14.27 -5.63 -12.44
N SER A 6 -13.94 -4.61 -13.21
CA SER A 6 -12.76 -3.78 -12.99
C SER A 6 -13.19 -2.46 -12.35
N PHE A 7 -12.42 -1.99 -11.38
CA PHE A 7 -12.64 -0.70 -10.70
C PHE A 7 -11.30 -0.08 -10.31
N GLU A 8 -11.29 1.22 -10.14
CA GLU A 8 -10.11 1.96 -9.71
C GLU A 8 -10.10 2.07 -8.19
N SER A 9 -8.92 1.97 -7.61
CA SER A 9 -8.71 2.23 -6.19
C SER A 9 -8.96 3.70 -5.88
N ASP A 10 -9.56 3.98 -4.75
CA ASP A 10 -9.92 5.33 -4.29
C ASP A 10 -9.18 5.74 -3.01
N ILE A 11 -8.34 4.86 -2.47
CA ILE A 11 -7.48 5.10 -1.32
C ILE A 11 -6.08 4.60 -1.63
N ALA A 12 -5.07 5.42 -1.35
CA ALA A 12 -3.67 5.05 -1.33
C ALA A 12 -3.11 5.19 0.08
N LYS A 13 -2.35 4.19 0.54
CA LYS A 13 -1.55 4.22 1.76
C LYS A 13 -0.08 4.09 1.39
N TRP A 14 0.75 4.93 1.96
CA TRP A 14 2.17 4.96 1.64
C TRP A 14 2.99 5.32 2.86
N SER A 15 4.13 4.68 3.05
CA SER A 15 5.06 4.96 4.13
C SER A 15 6.44 5.35 3.59
N VAL A 16 7.03 6.38 4.18
CA VAL A 16 8.39 6.84 3.89
C VAL A 16 9.16 6.88 5.19
N GLN A 17 10.20 6.07 5.31
CA GLN A 17 11.12 6.14 6.43
C GLN A 17 12.28 7.07 6.09
N VAL A 18 12.46 8.11 6.89
CA VAL A 18 13.60 9.04 6.82
C VAL A 18 14.66 8.61 7.81
N ARG A 19 15.92 8.59 7.37
CA ARG A 19 17.06 8.16 8.19
C ARG A 19 18.16 9.20 8.17
N ALA A 20 18.93 9.27 9.27
CA ALA A 20 20.19 9.98 9.30
C ALA A 20 21.19 9.24 10.18
N THR A 21 22.46 9.33 9.83
CA THR A 21 23.57 8.72 10.58
C THR A 21 24.45 9.80 11.20
N GLY A 22 24.98 9.52 12.38
CA GLY A 22 25.87 10.42 13.09
C GLY A 22 26.92 9.68 13.90
N LYS A 23 27.98 10.39 14.26
CA LYS A 23 29.05 9.87 15.16
C LYS A 23 28.57 9.80 16.60
N THR A 24 27.59 10.61 16.98
CA THR A 24 26.95 10.63 18.29
C THR A 24 25.45 10.60 18.14
N GLN A 25 24.74 10.27 19.19
CA GLN A 25 23.29 10.30 19.26
C GLN A 25 22.72 11.68 18.88
N ILE A 26 23.30 12.74 19.42
CA ILE A 26 22.88 14.12 19.15
C ILE A 26 23.15 14.50 17.68
N ASP A 27 24.30 14.11 17.12
CA ASP A 27 24.65 14.38 15.73
C ASP A 27 23.66 13.70 14.77
N SER A 28 23.35 12.41 15.00
CA SER A 28 22.37 11.69 14.18
C SER A 28 20.97 12.32 14.27
N PHE A 29 20.54 12.73 15.47
CA PHE A 29 19.25 13.36 15.70
C PHE A 29 19.15 14.72 14.99
N ASN A 30 20.16 15.58 15.08
CA ASN A 30 20.16 16.88 14.42
C ASN A 30 20.12 16.75 12.90
N LYS A 31 20.91 15.85 12.32
CA LYS A 31 20.87 15.54 10.89
C LYS A 31 19.52 14.98 10.46
N HIS A 32 18.92 14.14 11.29
CA HIS A 32 17.58 13.60 11.03
C HIS A 32 16.54 14.71 11.00
N LYS A 33 16.59 15.66 11.94
CA LYS A 33 15.68 16.80 11.97
C LYS A 33 15.72 17.63 10.68
N GLU A 34 16.92 17.88 10.15
CA GLU A 34 17.09 18.57 8.86
C GLU A 34 16.58 17.71 7.70
N SER A 35 16.83 16.41 7.71
CA SER A 35 16.32 15.48 6.70
C SER A 35 14.79 15.43 6.70
N MET A 36 14.17 15.39 7.88
CA MET A 36 12.71 15.46 8.02
C MET A 36 12.12 16.74 7.45
N LYS A 37 12.75 17.89 7.74
CA LYS A 37 12.32 19.19 7.19
C LYS A 37 12.35 19.19 5.66
N LYS A 38 13.44 18.70 5.05
CA LYS A 38 13.56 18.59 3.59
C LYS A 38 12.49 17.66 3.02
N THR A 39 12.26 16.51 3.66
CA THR A 39 11.25 15.55 3.23
C THR A 39 9.85 16.12 3.31
N MET A 40 9.50 16.79 4.40
CA MET A 40 8.18 17.44 4.54
C MET A 40 7.98 18.54 3.50
N ASN A 41 9.00 19.35 3.21
CA ASN A 41 8.95 20.36 2.16
C ASN A 41 8.74 19.74 0.76
N PHE A 42 9.44 18.62 0.48
CA PHE A 42 9.25 17.87 -0.77
C PHE A 42 7.81 17.32 -0.89
N LEU A 43 7.28 16.71 0.18
CA LEU A 43 5.90 16.21 0.19
C LEU A 43 4.92 17.35 -0.04
N LYS A 44 5.07 18.47 0.65
CA LYS A 44 4.25 19.67 0.48
C LYS A 44 4.32 20.24 -0.93
N ALA A 45 5.50 20.34 -1.53
CA ALA A 45 5.69 20.79 -2.90
C ALA A 45 5.00 19.90 -3.94
N ASN A 46 4.82 18.61 -3.60
CA ASN A 46 4.05 17.65 -4.40
C ASN A 46 2.56 17.56 -3.98
N GLY A 47 2.09 18.50 -3.14
CA GLY A 47 0.70 18.61 -2.70
C GLY A 47 0.29 17.55 -1.68
N ILE A 48 1.25 16.99 -0.94
CA ILE A 48 1.00 16.05 0.18
C ILE A 48 1.27 16.80 1.48
N GLU A 49 0.19 17.24 2.10
CA GLU A 49 0.19 17.83 3.44
C GLU A 49 -1.10 17.42 4.12
N ASP A 50 -1.12 17.46 5.43
CA ASP A 50 -2.30 17.12 6.22
C ASP A 50 -3.50 18.01 5.84
N GLY A 51 -4.68 17.39 5.64
CA GLY A 51 -5.86 18.12 5.18
C GLY A 51 -7.07 17.24 4.87
N ILE A 52 -8.11 17.82 4.23
CA ILE A 52 -9.44 17.19 4.04
C ILE A 52 -9.40 15.88 3.23
N LYS A 53 -8.47 15.74 2.30
CA LYS A 53 -8.40 14.58 1.38
C LYS A 53 -7.27 13.61 1.70
N GLN A 54 -6.47 13.90 2.68
CA GLN A 54 -5.30 13.13 3.03
C GLN A 54 -4.91 13.33 4.48
N GLU A 55 -4.36 12.30 5.06
CA GLU A 55 -3.85 12.26 6.42
C GLU A 55 -2.34 11.96 6.36
N VAL A 56 -1.57 12.76 7.08
CA VAL A 56 -0.13 12.60 7.21
C VAL A 56 0.20 12.38 8.68
N TYR A 57 0.63 11.19 9.02
CA TYR A 57 1.01 10.83 10.37
C TYR A 57 2.52 10.70 10.50
N LEU A 58 3.09 11.36 11.48
CA LEU A 58 4.50 11.24 11.84
C LEU A 58 4.63 10.26 13.02
N GLY A 59 5.20 9.09 12.75
CA GLY A 59 5.53 8.13 13.78
C GLY A 59 6.59 8.68 14.75
N PRO A 60 6.85 8.02 15.88
CA PRO A 60 7.92 8.43 16.80
C PRO A 60 9.31 8.25 16.16
N ALA A 61 10.22 9.18 16.45
CA ALA A 61 11.62 9.02 16.10
C ALA A 61 12.26 7.96 16.98
N SER A 62 13.06 7.08 16.37
CA SER A 62 13.83 6.05 17.06
C SER A 62 15.30 6.26 16.78
N ILE A 63 16.13 6.05 17.81
CA ILE A 63 17.58 6.17 17.71
C ILE A 63 18.19 4.83 18.10
N LYS A 64 19.08 4.32 17.27
CA LYS A 64 19.82 3.07 17.51
C LYS A 64 21.30 3.26 17.33
N GLU A 65 22.06 2.59 18.18
CA GLU A 65 23.51 2.45 18.06
C GLU A 65 23.83 1.23 17.19
N TYR A 66 24.80 1.39 16.32
CA TYR A 66 25.31 0.33 15.46
C TYR A 66 26.83 0.23 15.64
N GLU A 67 27.26 -0.94 16.06
CA GLU A 67 28.67 -1.28 16.18
C GLU A 67 29.09 -2.15 15.00
N THR A 68 30.13 -1.73 14.31
CA THR A 68 30.82 -2.59 13.33
C THR A 68 32.00 -3.24 14.02
N LYS A 69 32.05 -4.58 14.01
CA LYS A 69 33.10 -5.37 14.67
C LYS A 69 34.01 -5.98 13.63
N HIS A 70 35.31 -6.11 14.04
CA HIS A 70 36.28 -6.81 13.22
C HIS A 70 35.94 -8.30 13.11
N PRO A 71 35.91 -8.88 11.91
CA PRO A 71 35.36 -10.23 11.69
C PRO A 71 36.17 -11.37 12.35
N LYS A 72 37.46 -11.11 12.70
CA LYS A 72 38.32 -12.12 13.34
C LYS A 72 38.55 -11.85 14.82
N THR A 73 38.68 -10.60 15.23
CA THR A 73 39.04 -10.24 16.64
C THR A 73 37.80 -9.87 17.47
N ASN A 74 36.65 -9.65 16.83
CA ASN A 74 35.42 -9.18 17.45
C ASN A 74 35.53 -7.79 18.15
N GLU A 75 36.64 -7.07 17.91
CA GLU A 75 36.83 -5.72 18.42
C GLU A 75 35.93 -4.73 17.68
N ILE A 76 35.44 -3.71 18.40
CA ILE A 76 34.61 -2.65 17.81
C ILE A 76 35.52 -1.74 16.98
N ILE A 77 35.27 -1.71 15.64
CA ILE A 77 36.03 -0.87 14.71
C ILE A 77 35.36 0.50 14.56
N ARG A 78 34.04 0.54 14.64
CA ARG A 78 33.23 1.73 14.38
C ARG A 78 31.92 1.66 15.14
N THR A 79 31.57 2.78 15.76
CA THR A 79 30.25 3.00 16.35
C THR A 79 29.55 4.12 15.58
N GLU A 80 28.32 3.90 15.16
CA GLU A 80 27.47 4.88 14.50
C GLU A 80 26.11 4.93 15.17
N TRP A 81 25.54 6.11 15.22
CA TRP A 81 24.17 6.32 15.67
C TRP A 81 23.27 6.55 14.46
N ILE A 82 22.13 5.88 14.43
CA ILE A 82 21.13 6.02 13.37
C ILE A 82 19.83 6.48 13.99
N THR A 83 19.36 7.63 13.55
CA THR A 83 18.01 8.12 13.85
C THR A 83 17.11 7.85 12.65
N TYR A 84 15.91 7.33 12.89
CA TYR A 84 14.92 7.11 11.85
C TYR A 84 13.51 7.39 12.33
N GLN A 85 12.64 7.80 11.42
CA GLN A 85 11.23 8.10 11.66
C GLN A 85 10.44 7.78 10.41
N SER A 86 9.23 7.24 10.57
CA SER A 86 8.33 6.97 9.47
C SER A 86 7.31 8.08 9.33
N ILE A 87 7.02 8.44 8.09
CA ILE A 87 5.91 9.30 7.67
C ILE A 87 4.92 8.36 7.01
N GLU A 88 3.71 8.27 7.56
CA GLU A 88 2.62 7.49 6.99
C GLU A 88 1.62 8.43 6.36
N ILE A 89 1.22 8.12 5.13
CA ILE A 89 0.37 8.96 4.31
C ILE A 89 -0.81 8.11 3.85
N GLN A 90 -2.02 8.61 4.08
CA GLN A 90 -3.24 8.07 3.48
C GLN A 90 -3.89 9.16 2.64
N SER A 91 -4.29 8.85 1.41
CA SER A 91 -4.88 9.82 0.50
C SER A 91 -5.92 9.20 -0.41
N ASN A 92 -6.98 9.96 -0.71
CA ASN A 92 -7.94 9.63 -1.75
C ASN A 92 -7.46 10.05 -3.16
N ASP A 93 -6.38 10.81 -3.24
CA ASP A 93 -5.73 11.14 -4.52
C ASP A 93 -4.63 10.11 -4.82
N VAL A 94 -5.08 8.95 -5.31
CA VAL A 94 -4.22 7.80 -5.64
C VAL A 94 -3.12 8.16 -6.64
N TYR A 95 -3.48 8.95 -7.67
CA TYR A 95 -2.55 9.37 -8.71
C TYR A 95 -1.43 10.26 -8.16
N ARG A 96 -1.75 11.17 -7.24
CA ARG A 96 -0.76 12.05 -6.59
C ARG A 96 0.25 11.24 -5.80
N ILE A 97 -0.21 10.26 -5.01
CA ILE A 97 0.68 9.37 -4.26
C ILE A 97 1.61 8.61 -5.21
N GLN A 98 1.08 8.02 -6.27
CA GLN A 98 1.88 7.29 -7.26
C GLN A 98 2.93 8.19 -7.92
N LYS A 99 2.54 9.41 -8.32
CA LYS A 99 3.45 10.39 -8.92
C LYS A 99 4.54 10.84 -7.95
N THR A 100 4.17 11.10 -6.69
CA THR A 100 5.14 11.53 -5.67
C THR A 100 6.09 10.39 -5.28
N HIS A 101 5.57 9.16 -5.16
CA HIS A 101 6.39 7.98 -4.93
C HIS A 101 7.48 7.80 -6.01
N SER A 102 7.15 8.01 -7.29
CA SER A 102 8.16 7.88 -8.37
C SER A 102 9.28 8.92 -8.30
N LYS A 103 9.07 10.03 -7.60
CA LYS A 103 10.03 11.13 -7.45
C LYS A 103 10.78 11.14 -6.12
N ILE A 104 10.38 10.33 -5.15
CA ILE A 104 10.89 10.42 -3.77
C ILE A 104 12.42 10.24 -3.69
N THR A 105 13.01 9.53 -4.64
CA THR A 105 14.45 9.33 -4.73
C THR A 105 15.23 10.60 -5.09
N GLU A 106 14.57 11.66 -5.58
CA GLU A 106 15.19 12.97 -5.79
C GLU A 106 15.78 13.54 -4.47
N LEU A 107 15.18 13.19 -3.33
CA LEU A 107 15.69 13.56 -2.00
C LEU A 107 17.10 13.03 -1.71
N LEU A 108 17.54 11.97 -2.38
CA LEU A 108 18.92 11.49 -2.25
C LEU A 108 19.91 12.52 -2.77
N GLY A 109 19.56 13.27 -3.83
CA GLY A 109 20.37 14.40 -4.35
C GLY A 109 20.52 15.53 -3.33
N ASP A 110 19.56 15.71 -2.44
CA ASP A 110 19.60 16.67 -1.34
C ASP A 110 20.27 16.13 -0.07
N GLY A 111 20.86 14.94 -0.15
CA GLY A 111 21.55 14.26 0.95
C GLY A 111 20.61 13.64 2.00
N VAL A 112 19.34 13.42 1.66
CA VAL A 112 18.36 12.79 2.56
C VAL A 112 18.28 11.30 2.28
N LEU A 113 18.53 10.48 3.30
CA LEU A 113 18.38 9.03 3.21
C LEU A 113 16.91 8.65 3.45
N VAL A 114 16.22 8.28 2.39
CA VAL A 114 14.82 7.82 2.44
C VAL A 114 14.69 6.35 2.08
N ARG A 115 13.75 5.67 2.74
CA ARG A 115 13.29 4.31 2.41
C ARG A 115 11.78 4.34 2.20
N PRO A 116 11.31 4.55 0.98
CA PRO A 116 9.88 4.46 0.69
C PRO A 116 9.44 2.98 0.67
N SER A 117 8.24 2.69 1.16
CA SER A 117 7.53 1.45 0.85
C SER A 117 6.91 1.53 -0.55
N SER A 118 6.46 0.42 -1.10
CA SER A 118 5.51 0.47 -2.22
C SER A 118 4.17 1.00 -1.70
N PRO A 119 3.50 1.91 -2.43
CA PRO A 119 2.16 2.33 -2.07
C PRO A 119 1.17 1.16 -2.16
N GLU A 120 0.25 1.10 -1.20
CA GLU A 120 -0.87 0.15 -1.21
C GLU A 120 -2.11 0.89 -1.69
N PHE A 121 -2.82 0.28 -2.65
CA PHE A 121 -4.02 0.85 -3.25
C PHE A 121 -5.23 -0.01 -2.88
N THR A 122 -6.27 0.62 -2.33
CA THR A 122 -7.49 -0.05 -1.90
C THR A 122 -8.72 0.64 -2.45
N TYR A 123 -9.83 -0.07 -2.45
CA TYR A 123 -11.14 0.46 -2.82
C TYR A 123 -12.06 0.49 -1.60
N SER A 124 -12.57 1.68 -1.22
CA SER A 124 -13.31 1.87 0.03
C SER A 124 -14.66 1.13 0.06
N LYS A 125 -15.31 0.96 -1.10
CA LYS A 125 -16.64 0.33 -1.22
C LYS A 125 -16.58 -1.14 -1.64
N LEU A 126 -15.54 -1.84 -1.21
CA LEU A 126 -15.33 -3.24 -1.58
C LEU A 126 -16.46 -4.16 -1.11
N ALA A 127 -17.02 -3.89 0.07
CA ALA A 127 -18.13 -4.66 0.62
C ALA A 127 -19.38 -4.57 -0.27
N ASP A 128 -19.71 -3.37 -0.75
CA ASP A 128 -20.87 -3.16 -1.65
C ASP A 128 -20.64 -3.88 -2.99
N LYS A 129 -19.43 -3.78 -3.54
CA LYS A 129 -19.04 -4.48 -4.77
C LYS A 129 -19.17 -5.99 -4.64
N ARG A 130 -18.84 -6.53 -3.49
CA ARG A 130 -18.96 -7.97 -3.22
C ARG A 130 -20.40 -8.45 -3.32
N VAL A 131 -21.34 -7.70 -2.76
CA VAL A 131 -22.78 -8.02 -2.83
C VAL A 131 -23.27 -7.96 -4.26
N ASP A 132 -22.95 -6.90 -5.00
CA ASP A 132 -23.31 -6.72 -6.39
C ASP A 132 -22.76 -7.86 -7.26
N MET A 133 -21.52 -8.25 -7.06
CA MET A 133 -20.89 -9.31 -7.83
C MET A 133 -21.49 -10.69 -7.52
N LEU A 134 -21.88 -10.95 -6.28
CA LEU A 134 -22.62 -12.16 -5.92
C LEU A 134 -23.96 -12.22 -6.63
N ALA A 135 -24.70 -11.12 -6.69
CA ALA A 135 -25.97 -11.05 -7.43
C ALA A 135 -25.77 -11.28 -8.93
N LYS A 136 -24.75 -10.66 -9.54
CA LYS A 136 -24.39 -10.87 -10.96
C LYS A 136 -23.99 -12.33 -11.24
N ALA A 137 -23.19 -12.94 -10.36
CA ALA A 137 -22.78 -14.34 -10.50
C ALA A 137 -23.96 -15.31 -10.36
N ALA A 138 -24.91 -15.04 -9.46
CA ALA A 138 -26.12 -15.83 -9.31
C ALA A 138 -27.01 -15.73 -10.57
N LYS A 139 -27.15 -14.54 -11.16
CA LYS A 139 -27.87 -14.34 -12.43
C LYS A 139 -27.22 -15.11 -13.57
N ASP A 140 -25.90 -15.04 -13.71
CA ASP A 140 -25.13 -15.79 -14.72
C ASP A 140 -25.31 -17.31 -14.53
N ALA A 141 -25.27 -17.81 -13.28
CA ALA A 141 -25.52 -19.21 -12.99
C ALA A 141 -26.89 -19.66 -13.49
N ARG A 142 -27.92 -18.87 -13.26
CA ARG A 142 -29.29 -19.17 -13.73
C ARG A 142 -29.39 -19.19 -15.25
N ILE A 143 -28.84 -18.20 -15.93
CA ILE A 143 -28.81 -18.13 -17.41
C ILE A 143 -28.13 -19.37 -17.99
N ARG A 144 -27.01 -19.78 -17.45
CA ARG A 144 -26.29 -21.01 -17.90
C ARG A 144 -27.12 -22.26 -17.63
N ALA A 145 -27.77 -22.37 -16.48
CA ALA A 145 -28.63 -23.49 -16.16
C ALA A 145 -29.83 -23.58 -17.10
N GLU A 146 -30.50 -22.47 -17.42
CA GLU A 146 -31.60 -22.37 -18.36
C GLU A 146 -31.17 -22.79 -19.78
N ALA A 147 -30.01 -22.33 -20.24
CA ALA A 147 -29.47 -22.73 -21.55
C ALA A 147 -29.21 -24.25 -21.64
N ILE A 148 -28.68 -24.85 -20.59
CA ILE A 148 -28.41 -26.30 -20.53
C ILE A 148 -29.73 -27.08 -20.49
N ALA A 149 -30.66 -26.66 -19.63
CA ALA A 149 -31.96 -27.33 -19.49
C ALA A 149 -32.76 -27.30 -20.83
N LEU A 150 -32.76 -26.16 -21.51
CA LEU A 150 -33.43 -26.01 -22.83
C LEU A 150 -32.85 -26.99 -23.85
N GLN A 151 -31.54 -27.16 -23.95
CA GLN A 151 -30.91 -28.12 -24.87
C GLN A 151 -31.19 -29.57 -24.48
N ALA A 152 -31.48 -29.83 -23.22
CA ALA A 152 -31.88 -31.15 -22.72
C ALA A 152 -33.40 -31.41 -22.77
N GLY A 153 -34.20 -30.49 -23.34
CA GLY A 153 -35.66 -30.59 -23.38
C GLY A 153 -36.30 -30.51 -21.99
N SER A 154 -35.71 -29.80 -21.06
CA SER A 154 -36.13 -29.67 -19.67
C SER A 154 -36.23 -28.21 -19.24
N GLU A 155 -36.71 -27.95 -18.03
CA GLU A 155 -36.79 -26.61 -17.43
C GLU A 155 -36.05 -26.54 -16.11
N VAL A 156 -35.58 -25.32 -15.76
CA VAL A 156 -34.94 -25.05 -14.47
C VAL A 156 -36.00 -24.88 -13.39
N GLY A 157 -35.96 -25.73 -12.37
CA GLY A 157 -36.86 -25.67 -11.23
C GLY A 157 -36.43 -24.65 -10.15
N GLY A 158 -37.06 -24.76 -8.97
CA GLY A 158 -36.72 -23.92 -7.82
C GLY A 158 -35.32 -24.18 -7.27
N LEU A 159 -34.77 -23.17 -6.62
CA LEU A 159 -33.45 -23.25 -5.99
C LEU A 159 -33.44 -24.27 -4.84
N LYS A 160 -32.55 -25.27 -4.89
CA LYS A 160 -32.39 -26.27 -3.85
C LYS A 160 -31.18 -26.03 -2.95
N LYS A 161 -30.06 -25.55 -3.53
CA LYS A 161 -28.83 -25.33 -2.80
C LYS A 161 -27.98 -24.25 -3.50
N VAL A 162 -27.33 -23.39 -2.73
CA VAL A 162 -26.35 -22.41 -3.21
C VAL A 162 -25.03 -22.64 -2.52
N ASN A 163 -23.96 -22.69 -3.28
CA ASN A 163 -22.61 -22.59 -2.79
C ASN A 163 -21.97 -21.35 -3.43
N THR A 164 -21.49 -20.43 -2.62
CA THR A 164 -20.73 -19.29 -3.10
C THR A 164 -19.29 -19.72 -3.33
N GLY A 165 -18.75 -19.33 -4.47
CA GLY A 165 -17.33 -19.49 -4.79
C GLY A 165 -16.44 -18.47 -4.06
N VAL A 166 -15.20 -18.37 -4.49
CA VAL A 166 -14.19 -17.48 -3.93
C VAL A 166 -14.33 -16.08 -4.53
N PHE A 167 -14.28 -15.05 -3.68
CA PHE A 167 -14.12 -13.67 -4.09
C PHE A 167 -12.64 -13.32 -4.07
N GLN A 168 -12.10 -12.82 -5.19
CA GLN A 168 -10.69 -12.50 -5.34
C GLN A 168 -10.52 -11.10 -5.91
N ILE A 169 -9.49 -10.39 -5.45
CA ILE A 169 -9.06 -9.12 -6.00
C ILE A 169 -7.68 -9.33 -6.59
N THR A 170 -7.54 -9.00 -7.86
CA THR A 170 -6.29 -9.11 -8.60
C THR A 170 -5.94 -7.78 -9.25
N VAL A 171 -4.65 -7.53 -9.40
CA VAL A 171 -4.19 -6.43 -10.26
C VAL A 171 -4.54 -6.76 -11.71
N PRO A 172 -4.91 -5.78 -12.55
CA PRO A 172 -5.17 -6.01 -13.96
C PRO A 172 -4.04 -6.79 -14.64
N ASN A 173 -4.41 -7.77 -15.48
CA ASN A 173 -3.48 -8.66 -16.19
C ASN A 173 -2.58 -9.52 -15.29
N SER A 174 -2.99 -9.77 -14.06
CA SER A 174 -2.27 -10.63 -13.10
C SER A 174 -3.20 -11.71 -12.54
N THR A 175 -2.65 -12.90 -12.35
CA THR A 175 -3.31 -13.98 -11.61
C THR A 175 -2.98 -13.94 -10.12
N ARG A 176 -2.10 -13.01 -9.71
CA ARG A 176 -1.71 -12.86 -8.30
C ARG A 176 -2.83 -12.20 -7.53
N VAL A 177 -3.37 -12.92 -6.57
CA VAL A 177 -4.41 -12.40 -5.67
C VAL A 177 -3.76 -11.40 -4.72
N SER A 178 -4.25 -10.17 -4.71
CA SER A 178 -3.78 -9.11 -3.83
C SER A 178 -4.54 -9.07 -2.49
N SER A 179 -5.79 -9.55 -2.48
CA SER A 179 -6.61 -9.67 -1.28
C SER A 179 -7.64 -10.78 -1.43
N TRP A 180 -7.97 -11.41 -0.30
CA TRP A 180 -9.07 -12.34 -0.16
C TRP A 180 -10.21 -11.64 0.58
N GLY A 181 -11.37 -11.70 0.05
CA GLY A 181 -12.57 -11.14 0.65
C GLY A 181 -13.37 -12.13 1.46
#